data_bcaf4baaa2e50592d479031a8c333684
#
_entry.id   bcaf4baaa2e50592d479031a8c333684
#
_cell.length_a   1.000
_cell.length_b   1.000
_cell.length_c   1.000
_cell.angle_alpha   90.00
_cell.angle_beta   90.00
_cell.angle_gamma   90.00
#
_symmetry.space_group_name_H-M   'P 1'
#
loop_
_entity.id
_entity.type
_entity.pdbx_description
1 polymer ?
#
loop_
_entity_poly.entity_id
_entity_poly.type
_entity_poly.pdbx_seq_one_letter_code
_entity_poly.pdbx_strand_id
1 'polypeptide(L)'
;MGFEFNADEILAMAEQIERNGARFYRRAAGLVKDVAVSSLLQELASWEDVHQNVFASMRDTLKQGDLQPTTFDPEDETSLYLHAMADGHVFDVRVDPADKLTGEESAKDILQLAIGQEKDSIVFYLGLRDMVPEVMGKEKIDEIIREEMRHIGFLNKEIVALAGNPQ
;
A
#
# COMPACT_ATOMS: atom_id res chain seq x y z
N MET A 1 -0.35 17.82 -23.23
CA MET A 1 -0.10 18.36 -21.89
C MET A 1 0.08 17.15 -21.01
N GLY A 2 1.32 16.83 -20.67
CA GLY A 2 1.60 15.74 -19.71
C GLY A 2 1.12 16.20 -18.33
N PHE A 3 0.37 15.38 -17.64
CA PHE A 3 0.10 15.57 -16.23
C PHE A 3 1.38 15.14 -15.51
N GLU A 4 2.22 16.06 -15.11
CA GLU A 4 3.35 15.79 -14.25
C GLU A 4 2.82 15.71 -12.82
N PHE A 5 2.84 14.50 -12.23
CA PHE A 5 2.67 14.37 -10.80
C PHE A 5 3.87 14.99 -10.09
N ASN A 6 3.61 15.86 -9.14
CA ASN A 6 4.67 16.31 -8.25
C ASN A 6 4.84 15.30 -7.07
N ALA A 7 5.99 15.37 -6.42
CA ALA A 7 6.31 14.45 -5.32
C ALA A 7 5.28 14.50 -4.17
N ASP A 8 4.67 15.66 -3.90
CA ASP A 8 3.63 15.80 -2.87
C ASP A 8 2.36 15.01 -3.24
N GLU A 9 1.94 15.07 -4.50
CA GLU A 9 0.76 14.35 -4.99
C GLU A 9 0.97 12.84 -4.92
N ILE A 10 2.14 12.35 -5.28
CA ILE A 10 2.46 10.92 -5.25
C ILE A 10 2.55 10.40 -3.81
N LEU A 11 3.17 11.15 -2.91
CA LEU A 11 3.20 10.81 -1.49
C LEU A 11 1.80 10.88 -0.86
N ALA A 12 0.93 11.80 -1.33
CA ALA A 12 -0.46 11.84 -0.91
C ALA A 12 -1.23 10.59 -1.35
N MET A 13 -0.93 10.05 -2.54
CA MET A 13 -1.48 8.77 -2.98
C MET A 13 -0.98 7.62 -2.11
N ALA A 14 0.31 7.59 -1.76
CA ALA A 14 0.86 6.60 -0.84
C ALA A 14 0.15 6.64 0.53
N GLU A 15 -0.01 7.83 1.13
CA GLU A 15 -0.80 7.97 2.35
C GLU A 15 -2.24 7.42 2.21
N GLN A 16 -2.86 7.63 1.06
CA GLN A 16 -4.22 7.15 0.82
C GLN A 16 -4.26 5.63 0.67
N ILE A 17 -3.25 5.03 0.04
CA ILE A 17 -3.10 3.56 -0.06
C ILE A 17 -3.05 2.96 1.34
N GLU A 18 -2.18 3.47 2.22
CA GLU A 18 -2.03 2.98 3.58
C GLU A 18 -3.31 3.15 4.41
N ARG A 19 -3.95 4.31 4.28
CA ARG A 19 -5.25 4.56 4.95
C ARG A 19 -6.32 3.57 4.50
N ASN A 20 -6.38 3.27 3.22
CA ASN A 20 -7.30 2.29 2.66
C ASN A 20 -6.96 0.88 3.15
N GLY A 21 -5.67 0.53 3.20
CA GLY A 21 -5.17 -0.73 3.73
C GLY A 21 -5.58 -0.93 5.19
N ALA A 22 -5.31 0.06 6.04
CA ALA A 22 -5.70 0.03 7.45
C ALA A 22 -7.21 -0.17 7.64
N ARG A 23 -8.05 0.49 6.84
CA ARG A 23 -9.51 0.33 6.87
C ARG A 23 -9.94 -1.06 6.41
N PHE A 24 -9.35 -1.55 5.31
CA PHE A 24 -9.59 -2.90 4.81
C PHE A 24 -9.28 -3.94 5.89
N TYR A 25 -8.12 -3.89 6.49
CA TYR A 25 -7.69 -4.85 7.51
C TYR A 25 -8.58 -4.81 8.76
N ARG A 26 -8.95 -3.62 9.24
CA ARG A 26 -9.89 -3.48 10.39
C ARG A 26 -11.25 -4.07 10.08
N ARG A 27 -11.81 -3.80 8.90
CA ARG A 27 -13.09 -4.36 8.49
C ARG A 27 -13.00 -5.88 8.34
N ALA A 28 -11.99 -6.37 7.66
CA ALA A 28 -11.75 -7.79 7.44
C ALA A 28 -11.59 -8.55 8.77
N ALA A 29 -10.84 -7.98 9.73
CA ALA A 29 -10.69 -8.57 11.07
C ALA A 29 -12.01 -8.75 11.81
N GLY A 30 -12.98 -7.84 11.59
CA GLY A 30 -14.32 -7.93 12.18
C GLY A 30 -15.23 -8.97 11.52
N LEU A 31 -14.91 -9.41 10.29
CA LEU A 31 -15.70 -10.39 9.55
C LEU A 31 -15.21 -11.83 9.75
N VAL A 32 -13.92 -12.01 10.04
CA VAL A 32 -13.30 -13.33 10.21
C VAL A 32 -13.58 -13.89 11.60
N LYS A 33 -14.03 -15.15 11.67
CA LYS A 33 -14.26 -15.87 12.92
C LYS A 33 -12.99 -16.50 13.50
N ASP A 34 -12.02 -16.82 12.65
CA ASP A 34 -10.74 -17.37 13.07
C ASP A 34 -9.95 -16.33 13.85
N VAL A 35 -9.62 -16.64 15.11
CA VAL A 35 -8.97 -15.69 16.02
C VAL A 35 -7.55 -15.35 15.59
N ALA A 36 -6.80 -16.32 15.05
CA ALA A 36 -5.43 -16.08 14.60
C ALA A 36 -5.42 -15.16 13.39
N VAL A 37 -6.30 -15.42 12.42
CA VAL A 37 -6.45 -14.58 11.23
C VAL A 37 -6.93 -13.17 11.62
N SER A 38 -7.94 -13.06 12.49
CA SER A 38 -8.43 -11.76 12.96
C SER A 38 -7.33 -10.95 13.66
N SER A 39 -6.52 -11.60 14.52
CA SER A 39 -5.41 -10.96 15.21
C SER A 39 -4.34 -10.47 14.23
N LEU A 40 -3.95 -11.28 13.25
CA LEU A 40 -3.01 -10.87 12.21
C LEU A 40 -3.52 -9.65 11.43
N LEU A 41 -4.79 -9.66 11.00
CA LEU A 41 -5.37 -8.55 10.27
C LEU A 41 -5.39 -7.24 11.10
N GLN A 42 -5.63 -7.32 12.41
CA GLN A 42 -5.53 -6.15 13.30
C GLN A 42 -4.10 -5.62 13.44
N GLU A 43 -3.12 -6.52 13.48
CA GLU A 43 -1.71 -6.15 13.52
C GLU A 43 -1.28 -5.48 12.22
N LEU A 44 -1.67 -6.04 11.06
CA LEU A 44 -1.44 -5.43 9.75
C LEU A 44 -2.05 -4.03 9.69
N ALA A 45 -3.30 -3.85 10.13
CA ALA A 45 -3.92 -2.52 10.18
C ALA A 45 -3.11 -1.49 10.98
N SER A 46 -2.44 -1.94 12.05
CA SER A 46 -1.59 -1.05 12.86
C SER A 46 -0.29 -0.69 12.14
N TRP A 47 0.25 -1.58 11.33
CA TRP A 47 1.44 -1.31 10.52
C TRP A 47 1.12 -0.34 9.38
N GLU A 48 -0.02 -0.48 8.71
CA GLU A 48 -0.49 0.49 7.72
C GLU A 48 -0.61 1.92 8.30
N ASP A 49 -1.06 2.06 9.54
CA ASP A 49 -1.08 3.37 10.22
C ASP A 49 0.34 3.93 10.40
N VAL A 50 1.32 3.08 10.68
CA VAL A 50 2.73 3.50 10.79
C VAL A 50 3.27 3.94 9.43
N HIS A 51 3.04 3.17 8.38
CA HIS A 51 3.44 3.52 7.02
C HIS A 51 2.81 4.84 6.56
N GLN A 52 1.51 5.03 6.81
CA GLN A 52 0.83 6.29 6.53
C GLN A 52 1.54 7.47 7.18
N ASN A 53 1.92 7.35 8.47
CA ASN A 53 2.64 8.41 9.18
C ASN A 53 4.04 8.67 8.59
N VAL A 54 4.72 7.66 8.08
CA VAL A 54 6.01 7.83 7.39
C VAL A 54 5.82 8.67 6.13
N PHE A 55 4.84 8.35 5.28
CA PHE A 55 4.56 9.12 4.06
C PHE A 55 4.10 10.54 4.38
N ALA A 56 3.26 10.74 5.40
CA ALA A 56 2.86 12.07 5.86
C ALA A 56 4.06 12.92 6.31
N SER A 57 4.99 12.32 7.07
CA SER A 57 6.22 12.98 7.49
C SER A 57 7.13 13.35 6.31
N MET A 58 7.22 12.48 5.31
CA MET A 58 7.96 12.77 4.08
C MET A 58 7.35 13.98 3.34
N ARG A 59 6.01 14.04 3.23
CA ARG A 59 5.31 15.19 2.63
C ARG A 59 5.54 16.49 3.39
N ASP A 60 5.53 16.44 4.71
CA ASP A 60 5.80 17.65 5.52
C ASP A 60 7.23 18.15 5.33
N THR A 61 8.17 17.25 5.12
CA THR A 61 9.56 17.61 4.78
C THR A 61 9.64 18.30 3.41
N LEU A 62 8.87 17.82 2.42
CA LEU A 62 8.76 18.43 1.09
C LEU A 62 8.25 19.87 1.14
N LYS A 63 7.21 20.13 1.95
CA LYS A 63 6.61 21.47 2.06
C LYS A 63 7.55 22.51 2.68
N GLN A 64 8.58 22.08 3.39
CA GLN A 64 9.60 22.95 4.00
C GLN A 64 10.80 23.22 3.09
N GLY A 65 10.92 22.49 1.98
CA GLY A 65 11.99 22.62 1.00
C GLY A 65 11.49 23.18 -0.36
N ASP A 66 12.40 23.64 -1.21
CA ASP A 66 12.08 24.04 -2.58
C ASP A 66 11.64 22.80 -3.39
N LEU A 67 10.35 22.77 -3.73
CA LEU A 67 9.69 21.70 -4.49
C LEU A 67 10.01 21.81 -5.99
N GLN A 68 11.27 21.67 -6.36
CA GLN A 68 11.59 21.47 -7.78
C GLN A 68 11.48 19.98 -8.08
N PRO A 69 10.80 19.60 -9.18
CA PRO A 69 10.86 18.22 -9.65
C PRO A 69 12.33 17.90 -9.99
N THR A 70 12.96 17.09 -9.17
CA THR A 70 14.38 16.75 -9.31
C THR A 70 14.59 15.38 -9.94
N THR A 71 13.54 14.84 -10.53
CA THR A 71 13.61 13.51 -11.15
C THR A 71 14.15 13.62 -12.55
N PHE A 72 15.29 12.99 -12.77
CA PHE A 72 15.81 12.77 -14.11
C PHE A 72 15.03 11.59 -14.72
N ASP A 73 13.94 11.92 -15.39
CA ASP A 73 13.11 10.97 -16.15
C ASP A 73 12.98 11.50 -17.61
N PRO A 74 14.08 11.39 -18.40
CA PRO A 74 14.16 12.03 -19.73
C PRO A 74 13.21 11.41 -20.76
N GLU A 75 12.65 10.24 -20.48
CA GLU A 75 11.73 9.53 -21.37
C GLU A 75 10.31 9.44 -20.78
N ASP A 76 10.03 10.14 -19.66
CA ASP A 76 8.76 10.14 -18.93
C ASP A 76 8.23 8.75 -18.54
N GLU A 77 9.10 7.73 -18.49
CA GLU A 77 8.70 6.33 -18.23
C GLU A 77 8.12 6.16 -16.83
N THR A 78 8.76 6.76 -15.83
CA THR A 78 8.29 6.68 -14.44
C THR A 78 6.98 7.44 -14.25
N SER A 79 6.86 8.59 -14.90
CA SER A 79 5.63 9.39 -14.89
C SER A 79 4.48 8.62 -15.56
N LEU A 80 4.72 8.00 -16.73
CA LEU A 80 3.73 7.17 -17.42
C LEU A 80 3.32 5.95 -16.58
N TYR A 81 4.26 5.33 -15.89
CA TYR A 81 4.00 4.22 -14.99
C TYR A 81 3.07 4.62 -13.83
N LEU A 82 3.39 5.72 -13.14
CA LEU A 82 2.57 6.21 -12.03
C LEU A 82 1.19 6.67 -12.49
N HIS A 83 1.09 7.28 -13.69
CA HIS A 83 -0.19 7.58 -14.31
C HIS A 83 -1.01 6.31 -14.55
N ALA A 84 -0.42 5.27 -15.12
CA ALA A 84 -1.11 3.99 -15.35
C ALA A 84 -1.57 3.35 -14.04
N MET A 85 -0.80 3.51 -12.96
CA MET A 85 -1.16 3.03 -11.64
C MET A 85 -2.30 3.84 -10.99
N ALA A 86 -2.36 5.15 -11.25
CA ALA A 86 -3.29 6.07 -10.58
C ALA A 86 -4.57 6.36 -11.38
N ASP A 87 -4.63 5.99 -12.68
CA ASP A 87 -5.75 6.32 -13.55
C ASP A 87 -7.00 5.45 -13.32
N GLY A 88 -6.91 4.47 -12.44
CA GLY A 88 -8.00 3.56 -12.07
C GLY A 88 -8.14 2.31 -12.94
N HIS A 89 -7.27 2.13 -13.96
CA HIS A 89 -7.28 0.92 -14.79
C HIS A 89 -6.43 -0.20 -14.19
N VAL A 90 -5.31 0.15 -13.57
CA VAL A 90 -4.40 -0.80 -12.91
C VAL A 90 -4.66 -0.82 -11.41
N PHE A 91 -4.73 0.37 -10.79
CA PHE A 91 -4.97 0.55 -9.36
C PHE A 91 -5.68 1.89 -9.12
N ASP A 92 -6.81 1.89 -8.41
CA ASP A 92 -7.52 3.13 -8.11
C ASP A 92 -7.44 3.44 -6.61
N VAL A 93 -6.56 4.35 -6.23
CA VAL A 93 -6.37 4.82 -4.85
C VAL A 93 -7.63 5.47 -4.25
N ARG A 94 -8.60 5.86 -5.10
CA ARG A 94 -9.87 6.47 -4.67
C ARG A 94 -10.91 5.43 -4.26
N VAL A 95 -10.72 4.18 -4.69
CA VAL A 95 -11.60 3.08 -4.32
C VAL A 95 -11.11 2.45 -3.02
N ASP A 96 -11.95 2.50 -2.00
CA ASP A 96 -11.66 1.83 -0.74
C ASP A 96 -11.83 0.32 -0.89
N PRO A 97 -10.77 -0.48 -0.75
CA PRO A 97 -10.86 -1.93 -0.85
C PRO A 97 -11.77 -2.53 0.23
N ALA A 98 -11.98 -1.84 1.36
CA ALA A 98 -12.92 -2.26 2.38
C ALA A 98 -14.35 -2.35 1.84
N ASP A 99 -14.73 -1.51 0.89
CA ASP A 99 -16.08 -1.51 0.32
C ASP A 99 -16.36 -2.74 -0.54
N LYS A 100 -15.33 -3.46 -0.97
CA LYS A 100 -15.46 -4.74 -1.70
C LYS A 100 -15.82 -5.92 -0.81
N LEU A 101 -15.65 -5.79 0.51
CA LEU A 101 -15.98 -6.85 1.46
C LEU A 101 -17.50 -6.91 1.67
N THR A 102 -18.11 -8.02 1.29
CA THR A 102 -19.55 -8.28 1.41
C THR A 102 -19.95 -8.85 2.77
N GLY A 103 -18.99 -9.49 3.46
CA GLY A 103 -19.19 -10.22 4.70
C GLY A 103 -19.51 -11.72 4.49
N GLU A 104 -19.49 -12.17 3.23
CA GLU A 104 -19.70 -13.57 2.87
C GLU A 104 -18.40 -14.31 2.53
N GLU A 105 -17.28 -13.58 2.49
CA GLU A 105 -15.96 -14.12 2.19
C GLU A 105 -15.50 -15.10 3.25
N SER A 106 -14.88 -16.20 2.83
CA SER A 106 -14.14 -17.07 3.74
C SER A 106 -12.86 -16.37 4.25
N ALA A 107 -12.31 -16.85 5.38
CA ALA A 107 -11.03 -16.36 5.87
C ALA A 107 -9.93 -16.45 4.79
N LYS A 108 -9.93 -17.53 4.01
CA LYS A 108 -8.99 -17.72 2.90
C LYS A 108 -9.17 -16.66 1.81
N ASP A 109 -10.41 -16.36 1.43
CA ASP A 109 -10.70 -15.34 0.41
C ASP A 109 -10.21 -13.96 0.88
N ILE A 110 -10.46 -13.62 2.15
CA ILE A 110 -9.97 -12.36 2.75
C ILE A 110 -8.44 -12.29 2.72
N LEU A 111 -7.74 -13.36 3.10
CA LEU A 111 -6.28 -13.40 3.06
C LEU A 111 -5.73 -13.28 1.64
N GLN A 112 -6.42 -13.85 0.64
CA GLN A 112 -6.03 -13.72 -0.76
C GLN A 112 -6.26 -12.29 -1.29
N LEU A 113 -7.37 -11.65 -0.92
CA LEU A 113 -7.62 -10.24 -1.22
C LEU A 113 -6.54 -9.36 -0.59
N ALA A 114 -6.18 -9.62 0.67
CA ALA A 114 -5.11 -8.91 1.37
C ALA A 114 -3.76 -9.02 0.63
N ILE A 115 -3.36 -10.23 0.20
CA ILE A 115 -2.14 -10.42 -0.60
C ILE A 115 -2.20 -9.60 -1.90
N GLY A 116 -3.37 -9.48 -2.51
CA GLY A 116 -3.57 -8.62 -3.67
C GLY A 116 -3.27 -7.15 -3.36
N GLN A 117 -3.77 -6.64 -2.23
CA GLN A 117 -3.51 -5.27 -1.77
C GLN A 117 -2.01 -5.01 -1.57
N GLU A 118 -1.33 -5.89 -0.83
CA GLU A 118 0.12 -5.77 -0.59
C GLU A 118 0.94 -5.74 -1.89
N LYS A 119 0.57 -6.60 -2.85
CA LYS A 119 1.26 -6.62 -4.16
C LYS A 119 1.05 -5.32 -4.92
N ASP A 120 -0.15 -4.76 -4.91
CA ASP A 120 -0.47 -3.50 -5.58
C ASP A 120 0.29 -2.34 -4.91
N SER A 121 0.37 -2.32 -3.57
CA SER A 121 1.16 -1.34 -2.81
C SER A 121 2.64 -1.41 -3.17
N ILE A 122 3.24 -2.60 -3.16
CA ILE A 122 4.64 -2.80 -3.54
C ILE A 122 4.91 -2.26 -4.95
N VAL A 123 4.05 -2.59 -5.92
CA VAL A 123 4.21 -2.15 -7.31
C VAL A 123 4.15 -0.63 -7.40
N PHE A 124 3.23 0.02 -6.67
CA PHE A 124 3.15 1.47 -6.60
C PHE A 124 4.41 2.09 -5.97
N TYR A 125 4.88 1.55 -4.84
CA TYR A 125 6.04 2.08 -4.10
C TYR A 125 7.36 1.91 -4.85
N LEU A 126 7.49 0.91 -5.71
CA LEU A 126 8.64 0.79 -6.60
C LEU A 126 8.74 2.00 -7.56
N GLY A 127 7.62 2.44 -8.13
CA GLY A 127 7.58 3.66 -8.95
C GLY A 127 7.81 4.93 -8.13
N LEU A 128 7.17 5.04 -6.96
CA LEU A 128 7.37 6.17 -6.04
C LEU A 128 8.84 6.31 -5.64
N ARG A 129 9.50 5.21 -5.30
CA ARG A 129 10.92 5.19 -4.91
C ARG A 129 11.81 5.83 -5.97
N ASP A 130 11.52 5.56 -7.24
CA ASP A 130 12.33 6.08 -8.34
C ASP A 130 12.12 7.59 -8.56
N MET A 131 11.01 8.14 -8.12
CA MET A 131 10.71 9.58 -8.20
C MET A 131 11.18 10.38 -6.99
N VAL A 132 11.41 9.75 -5.84
CA VAL A 132 11.84 10.44 -4.63
C VAL A 132 13.36 10.54 -4.58
N PRO A 133 13.94 11.75 -4.43
CA PRO A 133 15.37 11.94 -4.24
C PRO A 133 15.88 11.23 -2.97
N GLU A 134 17.12 10.75 -2.99
CA GLU A 134 17.73 10.07 -1.84
C GLU A 134 17.70 10.90 -0.56
N VAL A 135 17.97 12.18 -0.66
CA VAL A 135 17.97 13.14 0.47
C VAL A 135 16.59 13.28 1.12
N MET A 136 15.53 12.80 0.47
CA MET A 136 14.15 12.90 0.94
C MET A 136 13.64 11.62 1.61
N GLY A 137 14.50 10.63 1.82
CA GLY A 137 14.14 9.40 2.51
C GLY A 137 13.74 8.25 1.60
N LYS A 138 14.33 8.14 0.42
CA LYS A 138 14.18 6.98 -0.48
C LYS A 138 14.39 5.65 0.25
N GLU A 139 15.30 5.59 1.19
CA GLU A 139 15.55 4.44 2.05
C GLU A 139 14.33 4.03 2.89
N LYS A 140 13.50 4.98 3.32
CA LYS A 140 12.26 4.70 4.06
C LYS A 140 11.24 3.98 3.17
N ILE A 141 11.17 4.34 1.89
CA ILE A 141 10.32 3.65 0.92
C ILE A 141 10.81 2.21 0.71
N ASP A 142 12.13 2.01 0.60
CA ASP A 142 12.71 0.67 0.52
C ASP A 142 12.44 -0.18 1.77
N GLU A 143 12.38 0.43 2.95
CA GLU A 143 12.00 -0.25 4.20
C GLU A 143 10.53 -0.66 4.17
N ILE A 144 9.62 0.25 3.78
CA ILE A 144 8.19 -0.06 3.65
C ILE A 144 7.99 -1.19 2.64
N ILE A 145 8.60 -1.13 1.45
CA ILE A 145 8.50 -2.21 0.45
C ILE A 145 8.89 -3.57 1.05
N ARG A 146 9.97 -3.63 1.85
CA ARG A 146 10.37 -4.87 2.52
C ARG A 146 9.36 -5.31 3.59
N GLU A 147 8.69 -4.36 4.24
CA GLU A 147 7.64 -4.66 5.22
C GLU A 147 6.41 -5.24 4.54
N GLU A 148 5.95 -4.67 3.41
CA GLU A 148 4.86 -5.24 2.60
C GLU A 148 5.18 -6.65 2.09
N MET A 149 6.42 -6.90 1.70
CA MET A 149 6.85 -8.26 1.34
C MET A 149 6.74 -9.23 2.52
N ARG A 150 7.03 -8.79 3.75
CA ARG A 150 6.84 -9.60 4.97
C ARG A 150 5.38 -9.83 5.27
N HIS A 151 4.50 -8.83 5.06
CA HIS A 151 3.06 -8.96 5.21
C HIS A 151 2.51 -10.07 4.31
N ILE A 152 2.92 -10.13 3.05
CA ILE A 152 2.58 -11.24 2.14
C ILE A 152 3.02 -12.58 2.73
N GLY A 153 4.20 -12.65 3.33
CA GLY A 153 4.70 -13.85 3.98
C GLY A 153 3.82 -14.30 5.15
N PHE A 154 3.38 -13.37 6.00
CA PHE A 154 2.50 -13.67 7.13
C PHE A 154 1.11 -14.12 6.66
N LEU A 155 0.52 -13.41 5.69
CA LEU A 155 -0.77 -13.74 5.10
C LEU A 155 -0.76 -15.14 4.46
N ASN A 156 0.30 -15.46 3.71
CA ASN A 156 0.45 -16.79 3.10
C ASN A 156 0.60 -17.91 4.13
N LYS A 157 1.31 -17.64 5.23
CA LYS A 157 1.45 -18.59 6.33
C LYS A 157 0.09 -18.98 6.94
N GLU A 158 -0.80 -17.99 7.13
CA GLU A 158 -2.15 -18.27 7.62
C GLU A 158 -3.00 -19.03 6.59
N ILE A 159 -2.87 -18.75 5.29
CA ILE A 159 -3.55 -19.56 4.24
C ILE A 159 -3.12 -21.03 4.33
N VAL A 160 -1.83 -21.29 4.50
CA VAL A 160 -1.31 -22.66 4.64
C VAL A 160 -1.82 -23.32 5.92
N ALA A 161 -1.87 -22.59 7.04
CA ALA A 161 -2.38 -23.10 8.31
C ALA A 161 -3.87 -23.48 8.21
N LEU A 162 -4.70 -22.65 7.56
CA LEU A 162 -6.12 -22.95 7.32
C LEU A 162 -6.32 -24.20 6.44
N ALA A 163 -5.43 -24.43 5.47
CA ALA A 163 -5.49 -25.62 4.61
C ALA A 163 -5.10 -26.92 5.35
N GLY A 164 -4.26 -26.82 6.38
CA GLY A 164 -3.83 -27.95 7.21
C GLY A 164 -4.82 -28.36 8.30
N ASN A 165 -5.80 -27.52 8.63
CA ASN A 165 -6.89 -27.76 9.59
C ASN A 165 -8.26 -27.62 8.89
N PRO A 166 -8.69 -28.60 8.07
CA PRO A 166 -10.05 -28.57 7.54
C PRO A 166 -11.04 -28.71 8.70
N GLN A 167 -11.82 -27.66 8.94
CA GLN A 167 -12.96 -27.67 9.85
C GLN A 167 -14.10 -28.50 9.31
#